data_1d0e2b3e7aeae7bc9a7e93ce98282797
#
_entry.id   1d0e2b3e7aeae7bc9a7e93ce98282797
#
_cell.length_a   1.000
_cell.length_b   1.000
_cell.length_c   1.000
_cell.angle_alpha   90.00
_cell.angle_beta   90.00
_cell.angle_gamma   90.00
#
_symmetry.space_group_name_H-M   'P 1'
#
loop_
_entity.id
_entity.type
_entity.pdbx_description
1 polymer ?
#
loop_
_entity_poly.entity_id
_entity_poly.type
_entity_poly.pdbx_seq_one_letter_code
_entity_poly.pdbx_strand_id
1 'polypeptide(L)'
;MSSGIQLRHRLDAFQLDAAFEFGNSPGVSALFGPSGAGKSTIINAIAGLIAPEFGRIVINGETLLDTERGLSVPARARRIGVVFQDTRLFPHLDVQGNLLYGSRRAPVKSDASRTAAVVGLLGLEGLLNRRPRTLSGGERSRVALGRALLMNPRALLLDEPLAALDAARKAEILPYLERLVHETQIPMLYVSHSLDEVARLADRMIVIDKGRVIAEGSVFDLSARLDLVAGSPLLPGVILQAKIAAHDEAHALTELELAGESVVVPRIAKAIGETVRIRIDAPDVMLALSRPEGVSANNILPVLVTAIEQTGPNADVQLALKEARLVARITRRSLERLALKPGTAVFAVIKSVTVGGREHL
;
A
#
# COMPACT_ATOMS: atom_id res chain seq x y z
N MET A 1 2.11 -25.91 -7.48
CA MET A 1 2.64 -24.89 -8.41
C MET A 1 2.53 -23.57 -7.69
N SER A 2 3.59 -22.78 -7.60
CA SER A 2 3.54 -21.45 -7.01
C SER A 2 2.63 -20.55 -7.84
N SER A 3 1.77 -19.78 -7.20
CA SER A 3 0.98 -18.73 -7.86
C SER A 3 1.92 -17.62 -8.30
N GLY A 4 1.71 -17.10 -9.49
CA GLY A 4 2.56 -16.05 -10.04
C GLY A 4 1.99 -15.48 -11.31
N ILE A 5 2.46 -14.31 -11.64
CA ILE A 5 2.07 -13.52 -12.81
C ILE A 5 3.31 -13.35 -13.69
N GLN A 6 3.21 -13.74 -14.93
CA GLN A 6 4.21 -13.47 -15.98
C GLN A 6 3.47 -12.91 -17.18
N LEU A 7 3.84 -11.73 -17.64
CA LEU A 7 3.14 -11.01 -18.71
C LEU A 7 4.14 -10.30 -19.61
N ARG A 8 3.99 -10.48 -20.93
CA ARG A 8 4.58 -9.61 -21.94
C ARG A 8 3.48 -9.09 -22.85
N HIS A 9 3.48 -7.79 -23.03
CA HIS A 9 2.47 -7.15 -23.86
C HIS A 9 3.01 -5.85 -24.42
N ARG A 10 2.72 -5.58 -25.69
CA ARG A 10 3.10 -4.36 -26.36
C ARG A 10 1.88 -3.49 -26.59
N LEU A 11 1.97 -2.24 -26.22
CA LEU A 11 0.96 -1.20 -26.46
C LEU A 11 1.66 -0.03 -27.12
N ASP A 12 1.53 0.07 -28.43
CA ASP A 12 2.23 1.07 -29.24
C ASP A 12 3.74 1.12 -28.95
N ALA A 13 4.24 2.22 -28.37
CA ALA A 13 5.64 2.38 -27.99
C ALA A 13 5.96 1.84 -26.58
N PHE A 14 4.96 1.42 -25.80
CA PHE A 14 5.14 0.89 -24.45
C PHE A 14 5.22 -0.64 -24.46
N GLN A 15 6.22 -1.16 -23.77
CA GLN A 15 6.40 -2.61 -23.61
C GLN A 15 6.29 -2.99 -22.13
N LEU A 16 5.34 -3.86 -21.81
CA LEU A 16 5.22 -4.52 -20.53
C LEU A 16 5.99 -5.85 -20.57
N ASP A 17 6.88 -6.06 -19.60
CA ASP A 17 7.56 -7.33 -19.33
C ASP A 17 7.67 -7.48 -17.81
N ALA A 18 6.64 -8.06 -17.21
CA ALA A 18 6.49 -8.11 -15.74
C ALA A 18 6.35 -9.58 -15.28
N ALA A 19 7.12 -9.91 -14.25
CA ALA A 19 7.03 -11.20 -13.57
C ALA A 19 7.11 -10.97 -12.06
N PHE A 20 6.14 -11.51 -11.28
CA PHE A 20 6.08 -11.40 -9.82
C PHE A 20 5.16 -12.46 -9.20
N GLU A 21 5.28 -12.66 -7.89
CA GLU A 21 4.43 -13.57 -7.15
C GLU A 21 3.18 -12.87 -6.64
N PHE A 22 2.02 -13.52 -6.84
CA PHE A 22 0.74 -13.03 -6.33
C PHE A 22 -0.27 -14.16 -6.15
N GLY A 23 -1.07 -14.12 -5.10
CA GLY A 23 -2.19 -15.04 -4.87
C GLY A 23 -1.78 -16.38 -4.25
N ASN A 24 -0.62 -16.45 -3.59
CA ASN A 24 -0.17 -17.65 -2.85
C ASN A 24 -0.77 -17.71 -1.43
N SER A 25 -1.07 -16.55 -0.84
CA SER A 25 -1.57 -16.40 0.53
C SER A 25 -2.50 -15.19 0.63
N PRO A 26 -3.37 -15.15 1.64
CA PRO A 26 -4.08 -13.94 2.02
C PRO A 26 -3.12 -12.78 2.30
N GLY A 27 -3.65 -11.57 2.27
CA GLY A 27 -2.90 -10.34 2.50
C GLY A 27 -2.84 -9.44 1.28
N VAL A 28 -2.16 -8.32 1.42
CA VAL A 28 -2.09 -7.28 0.39
C VAL A 28 -0.70 -7.20 -0.22
N SER A 29 -0.65 -7.40 -1.54
CA SER A 29 0.52 -7.07 -2.35
C SER A 29 0.29 -5.72 -3.03
N ALA A 30 1.13 -4.72 -2.72
CA ALA A 30 1.05 -3.42 -3.38
C ALA A 30 1.82 -3.47 -4.72
N LEU A 31 1.15 -3.09 -5.80
CA LEU A 31 1.80 -2.81 -7.09
C LEU A 31 2.08 -1.31 -7.16
N PHE A 32 3.33 -0.94 -6.93
CA PHE A 32 3.78 0.42 -6.69
C PHE A 32 4.67 0.93 -7.83
N GLY A 33 4.46 2.17 -8.26
CA GLY A 33 5.26 2.77 -9.33
C GLY A 33 4.63 4.04 -9.91
N PRO A 34 5.35 4.77 -10.78
CA PRO A 34 4.86 6.00 -11.37
C PRO A 34 3.65 5.78 -12.29
N SER A 35 2.94 6.87 -12.58
CA SER A 35 1.88 6.84 -13.60
C SER A 35 2.47 6.42 -14.95
N GLY A 36 1.74 5.59 -15.71
CA GLY A 36 2.23 5.06 -16.98
C GLY A 36 3.20 3.87 -16.88
N ALA A 37 3.55 3.39 -15.67
CA ALA A 37 4.44 2.22 -15.51
C ALA A 37 3.84 0.88 -15.95
N GLY A 38 2.54 0.83 -16.33
CA GLY A 38 1.87 -0.39 -16.79
C GLY A 38 1.01 -1.09 -15.74
N LYS A 39 0.78 -0.48 -14.58
CA LYS A 39 0.00 -1.08 -13.47
C LYS A 39 -1.42 -1.48 -13.88
N SER A 40 -2.18 -0.59 -14.51
CA SER A 40 -3.54 -0.89 -14.98
C SER A 40 -3.56 -1.93 -16.11
N THR A 41 -2.52 -2.02 -16.93
CA THR A 41 -2.37 -3.06 -17.95
C THR A 41 -2.24 -4.44 -17.28
N ILE A 42 -1.46 -4.55 -16.21
CA ILE A 42 -1.32 -5.77 -15.41
C ILE A 42 -2.68 -6.15 -14.80
N ILE A 43 -3.38 -5.20 -14.16
CA ILE A 43 -4.72 -5.43 -13.60
C ILE A 43 -5.68 -5.96 -14.67
N ASN A 44 -5.72 -5.33 -15.84
CA ASN A 44 -6.61 -5.72 -16.93
C ASN A 44 -6.26 -7.11 -17.49
N ALA A 45 -4.98 -7.47 -17.59
CA ALA A 45 -4.55 -8.79 -18.03
C ALA A 45 -4.95 -9.88 -17.00
N ILE A 46 -4.75 -9.64 -15.70
CA ILE A 46 -5.15 -10.57 -14.64
C ILE A 46 -6.68 -10.74 -14.62
N ALA A 47 -7.43 -9.66 -14.78
CA ALA A 47 -8.88 -9.69 -14.85
C ALA A 47 -9.41 -10.36 -16.12
N GLY A 48 -8.58 -10.54 -17.16
CA GLY A 48 -8.99 -11.10 -18.46
C GLY A 48 -9.73 -10.10 -19.34
N LEU A 49 -9.50 -8.80 -19.13
CA LEU A 49 -10.07 -7.72 -19.93
C LEU A 49 -9.21 -7.39 -21.15
N ILE A 50 -7.94 -7.76 -21.12
CA ILE A 50 -7.03 -7.75 -22.27
C ILE A 50 -6.34 -9.10 -22.40
N ALA A 51 -5.96 -9.46 -23.63
CA ALA A 51 -5.17 -10.65 -23.93
C ALA A 51 -3.72 -10.22 -24.16
N PRO A 52 -2.76 -10.57 -23.30
CA PRO A 52 -1.35 -10.29 -23.53
C PRO A 52 -0.79 -11.16 -24.66
N GLU A 53 0.29 -10.70 -25.31
CA GLU A 53 1.00 -11.48 -26.35
C GLU A 53 1.60 -12.76 -25.78
N PHE A 54 2.18 -12.66 -24.58
CA PHE A 54 2.64 -13.78 -23.79
C PHE A 54 2.15 -13.60 -22.35
N GLY A 55 1.66 -14.69 -21.76
CA GLY A 55 1.22 -14.63 -20.37
C GLY A 55 1.04 -15.99 -19.73
N ARG A 56 1.44 -16.04 -18.46
CA ARG A 56 1.09 -17.11 -17.54
C ARG A 56 0.58 -16.49 -16.25
N ILE A 57 -0.67 -16.77 -15.91
CA ILE A 57 -1.34 -16.25 -14.71
C ILE A 57 -1.84 -17.44 -13.91
N VAL A 58 -1.29 -17.63 -12.71
CA VAL A 58 -1.69 -18.66 -11.76
C VAL A 58 -2.06 -17.99 -10.44
N ILE A 59 -3.28 -18.19 -9.94
CA ILE A 59 -3.78 -17.64 -8.68
C ILE A 59 -4.39 -18.77 -7.86
N ASN A 60 -3.97 -18.92 -6.61
CA ASN A 60 -4.40 -20.01 -5.72
C ASN A 60 -4.23 -21.39 -6.37
N GLY A 61 -3.12 -21.60 -7.10
CA GLY A 61 -2.81 -22.86 -7.77
C GLY A 61 -3.59 -23.12 -9.06
N GLU A 62 -4.56 -22.26 -9.43
CA GLU A 62 -5.33 -22.41 -10.67
C GLU A 62 -4.76 -21.52 -11.78
N THR A 63 -4.52 -22.13 -12.95
CA THR A 63 -4.04 -21.41 -14.14
C THR A 63 -5.20 -20.72 -14.83
N LEU A 64 -5.17 -19.39 -14.89
CA LEU A 64 -6.18 -18.55 -15.53
C LEU A 64 -5.80 -18.15 -16.96
N LEU A 65 -4.51 -18.11 -17.23
CA LEU A 65 -3.93 -17.86 -18.55
C LEU A 65 -2.63 -18.64 -18.69
N ASP A 66 -2.44 -19.27 -19.85
CA ASP A 66 -1.18 -19.84 -20.28
C ASP A 66 -1.16 -19.82 -21.81
N THR A 67 -0.50 -18.82 -22.36
CA THR A 67 -0.48 -18.59 -23.82
C THR A 67 0.27 -19.66 -24.56
N GLU A 68 1.29 -20.31 -23.95
CA GLU A 68 2.03 -21.41 -24.56
C GLU A 68 1.14 -22.65 -24.73
N ARG A 69 0.21 -22.87 -23.80
CA ARG A 69 -0.74 -23.98 -23.82
C ARG A 69 -2.07 -23.64 -24.48
N GLY A 70 -2.23 -22.41 -24.95
CA GLY A 70 -3.49 -21.93 -25.53
C GLY A 70 -4.64 -21.85 -24.52
N LEU A 71 -4.33 -21.80 -23.20
CA LEU A 71 -5.34 -21.73 -22.14
C LEU A 71 -5.65 -20.27 -21.81
N SER A 72 -6.92 -19.88 -21.92
CA SER A 72 -7.39 -18.57 -21.50
C SER A 72 -8.79 -18.67 -20.89
N VAL A 73 -8.86 -18.55 -19.57
CA VAL A 73 -10.13 -18.48 -18.85
C VAL A 73 -10.79 -17.13 -19.11
N PRO A 74 -12.03 -17.06 -19.62
CA PRO A 74 -12.70 -15.79 -19.89
C PRO A 74 -12.96 -15.01 -18.58
N ALA A 75 -12.93 -13.67 -18.64
CA ALA A 75 -13.02 -12.77 -17.48
C ALA A 75 -14.15 -13.16 -16.50
N ARG A 76 -15.36 -13.47 -17.04
CA ARG A 76 -16.53 -13.87 -16.22
C ARG A 76 -16.31 -15.15 -15.40
N ALA A 77 -15.40 -16.02 -15.82
CA ALA A 77 -15.12 -17.31 -15.16
C ALA A 77 -13.88 -17.24 -14.24
N ARG A 78 -13.07 -16.20 -14.32
CA ARG A 78 -11.86 -16.04 -13.50
C ARG A 78 -12.16 -15.84 -12.02
N ARG A 79 -13.36 -15.39 -11.67
CA ARG A 79 -13.75 -15.05 -10.29
C ARG A 79 -12.80 -14.04 -9.65
N ILE A 80 -12.40 -13.03 -10.39
CA ILE A 80 -11.56 -11.92 -9.92
C ILE A 80 -12.46 -10.72 -9.65
N GLY A 81 -12.43 -10.20 -8.43
CA GLY A 81 -13.09 -8.94 -8.07
C GLY A 81 -12.21 -7.77 -8.50
N VAL A 82 -12.75 -6.82 -9.27
CA VAL A 82 -12.01 -5.64 -9.70
C VAL A 82 -12.71 -4.38 -9.22
N VAL A 83 -11.95 -3.50 -8.57
CA VAL A 83 -12.36 -2.13 -8.26
C VAL A 83 -11.47 -1.20 -9.07
N PHE A 84 -12.09 -0.49 -10.00
CA PHE A 84 -11.40 0.46 -10.87
C PHE A 84 -11.30 1.84 -10.20
N GLN A 85 -10.36 2.65 -10.62
CA GLN A 85 -10.18 4.03 -10.20
C GLN A 85 -11.51 4.82 -10.35
N ASP A 86 -12.16 4.71 -11.51
CA ASP A 86 -13.55 5.11 -11.68
C ASP A 86 -14.45 3.98 -11.17
N THR A 87 -15.11 4.13 -10.07
CA THR A 87 -15.86 3.08 -9.37
C THR A 87 -16.84 2.29 -10.25
N ARG A 88 -17.20 2.80 -11.45
CA ARG A 88 -18.03 2.17 -12.49
C ARG A 88 -19.30 1.55 -11.94
N LEU A 89 -19.99 2.27 -11.04
CA LEU A 89 -21.28 1.84 -10.54
C LEU A 89 -22.34 1.95 -11.64
N PHE A 90 -23.33 1.06 -11.63
CA PHE A 90 -24.45 1.10 -12.55
C PHE A 90 -25.39 2.24 -12.15
N PRO A 91 -25.52 3.30 -12.95
CA PRO A 91 -26.25 4.52 -12.56
C PRO A 91 -27.79 4.30 -12.48
N HIS A 92 -28.29 3.29 -13.16
CA HIS A 92 -29.72 2.91 -13.18
C HIS A 92 -30.13 2.03 -12.01
N LEU A 93 -29.18 1.48 -11.25
CA LEU A 93 -29.41 0.66 -10.06
C LEU A 93 -29.17 1.51 -8.80
N ASP A 94 -29.87 1.20 -7.73
CA ASP A 94 -29.55 1.65 -6.38
C ASP A 94 -28.31 0.94 -5.83
N VAL A 95 -27.92 1.25 -4.60
CA VAL A 95 -26.76 0.61 -3.94
C VAL A 95 -26.98 -0.90 -3.80
N GLN A 96 -28.16 -1.32 -3.34
CA GLN A 96 -28.50 -2.74 -3.19
C GLN A 96 -28.41 -3.48 -4.52
N GLY A 97 -28.95 -2.91 -5.59
CA GLY A 97 -28.87 -3.46 -6.95
C GLY A 97 -27.44 -3.56 -7.46
N ASN A 98 -26.60 -2.54 -7.20
CA ASN A 98 -25.18 -2.58 -7.52
C ASN A 98 -24.46 -3.69 -6.78
N LEU A 99 -24.66 -3.80 -5.46
CA LEU A 99 -24.04 -4.82 -4.61
C LEU A 99 -24.37 -6.24 -5.10
N LEU A 100 -25.64 -6.52 -5.39
CA LEU A 100 -26.11 -7.86 -5.77
C LEU A 100 -25.91 -8.18 -7.25
N TYR A 101 -25.51 -7.21 -8.07
CA TYR A 101 -25.42 -7.40 -9.53
C TYR A 101 -24.48 -8.56 -9.93
N GLY A 102 -23.28 -8.60 -9.36
CA GLY A 102 -22.30 -9.65 -9.62
C GLY A 102 -22.69 -10.98 -8.97
N SER A 103 -23.16 -10.96 -7.72
CA SER A 103 -23.54 -12.13 -6.95
C SER A 103 -24.64 -12.95 -7.65
N ARG A 104 -25.64 -12.29 -8.26
CA ARG A 104 -26.72 -12.96 -9.00
C ARG A 104 -26.23 -13.76 -10.20
N ARG A 105 -25.03 -13.45 -10.72
CA ARG A 105 -24.40 -14.05 -11.90
C ARG A 105 -23.20 -14.94 -11.54
N ALA A 106 -22.75 -14.91 -10.30
CA ALA A 106 -21.65 -15.72 -9.82
C ALA A 106 -22.06 -17.20 -9.73
N PRO A 107 -21.13 -18.15 -9.98
CA PRO A 107 -21.39 -19.58 -9.78
C PRO A 107 -21.81 -19.91 -8.35
N VAL A 108 -21.22 -19.23 -7.37
CA VAL A 108 -21.58 -19.32 -5.96
C VAL A 108 -22.26 -18.02 -5.56
N LYS A 109 -23.55 -18.07 -5.34
CA LYS A 109 -24.35 -16.90 -4.93
C LYS A 109 -24.04 -16.53 -3.48
N SER A 110 -23.96 -15.23 -3.20
CA SER A 110 -23.95 -14.76 -1.82
C SER A 110 -25.36 -14.95 -1.20
N ASP A 111 -25.38 -15.51 -0.01
CA ASP A 111 -26.58 -15.58 0.79
C ASP A 111 -26.90 -14.26 1.53
N ALA A 112 -27.99 -14.22 2.26
CA ALA A 112 -28.40 -13.03 3.01
C ALA A 112 -27.41 -12.70 4.14
N SER A 113 -26.84 -13.72 4.79
CA SER A 113 -25.87 -13.55 5.88
C SER A 113 -24.59 -12.90 5.37
N ARG A 114 -24.00 -13.39 4.27
CA ARG A 114 -22.83 -12.80 3.65
C ARG A 114 -23.08 -11.37 3.14
N THR A 115 -24.29 -11.14 2.59
CA THR A 115 -24.67 -9.80 2.14
C THR A 115 -24.71 -8.83 3.32
N ALA A 116 -25.35 -9.23 4.44
CA ALA A 116 -25.40 -8.42 5.66
C ALA A 116 -24.00 -8.16 6.24
N ALA A 117 -23.14 -9.19 6.27
CA ALA A 117 -21.76 -9.05 6.73
C ALA A 117 -20.95 -8.03 5.89
N VAL A 118 -21.04 -8.09 4.54
CA VAL A 118 -20.36 -7.13 3.66
C VAL A 118 -20.93 -5.72 3.80
N VAL A 119 -22.26 -5.59 3.95
CA VAL A 119 -22.90 -4.30 4.19
C VAL A 119 -22.42 -3.68 5.50
N GLY A 120 -22.37 -4.46 6.59
CA GLY A 120 -21.88 -4.02 7.90
C GLY A 120 -20.38 -3.70 7.89
N LEU A 121 -19.56 -4.56 7.25
CA LEU A 121 -18.12 -4.33 7.09
C LEU A 121 -17.83 -2.97 6.45
N LEU A 122 -18.61 -2.59 5.44
CA LEU A 122 -18.41 -1.38 4.66
C LEU A 122 -19.28 -0.18 5.11
N GLY A 123 -20.12 -0.34 6.15
CA GLY A 123 -21.00 0.71 6.66
C GLY A 123 -21.96 1.23 5.60
N LEU A 124 -22.69 0.34 4.93
CA LEU A 124 -23.57 0.66 3.80
C LEU A 124 -25.07 0.60 4.15
N GLU A 125 -25.42 0.29 5.41
CA GLU A 125 -26.82 0.06 5.84
C GLU A 125 -27.75 1.22 5.48
N GLY A 126 -27.34 2.45 5.78
CA GLY A 126 -28.13 3.66 5.51
C GLY A 126 -28.12 4.11 4.04
N LEU A 127 -27.39 3.39 3.17
CA LEU A 127 -27.19 3.79 1.78
C LEU A 127 -27.92 2.88 0.77
N LEU A 128 -28.45 1.73 1.18
CA LEU A 128 -28.93 0.66 0.29
C LEU A 128 -29.91 1.12 -0.78
N ASN A 129 -30.81 2.04 -0.44
CA ASN A 129 -31.85 2.56 -1.33
C ASN A 129 -31.41 3.81 -2.12
N ARG A 130 -30.16 4.30 -1.91
CA ARG A 130 -29.65 5.47 -2.62
C ARG A 130 -29.14 5.11 -4.02
N ARG A 131 -29.18 6.08 -4.92
CA ARG A 131 -28.59 5.93 -6.27
C ARG A 131 -27.16 6.47 -6.31
N PRO A 132 -26.27 5.95 -7.19
CA PRO A 132 -24.86 6.33 -7.26
C PRO A 132 -24.60 7.84 -7.37
N ARG A 133 -25.49 8.58 -8.04
CA ARG A 133 -25.39 10.04 -8.22
C ARG A 133 -25.54 10.84 -6.91
N THR A 134 -26.14 10.26 -5.88
CA THR A 134 -26.35 10.92 -4.58
C THR A 134 -25.29 10.54 -3.54
N LEU A 135 -24.36 9.68 -3.92
CA LEU A 135 -23.27 9.22 -3.05
C LEU A 135 -22.06 10.13 -3.13
N SER A 136 -21.37 10.30 -2.00
CA SER A 136 -20.02 10.87 -1.98
C SER A 136 -19.01 9.99 -2.72
N GLY A 137 -17.80 10.48 -3.01
CA GLY A 137 -16.74 9.68 -3.61
C GLY A 137 -16.40 8.44 -2.78
N GLY A 138 -16.29 8.61 -1.47
CA GLY A 138 -16.02 7.55 -0.53
C GLY A 138 -17.10 6.49 -0.45
N GLU A 139 -18.38 6.92 -0.40
CA GLU A 139 -19.49 5.99 -0.43
C GLU A 139 -19.53 5.19 -1.73
N ARG A 140 -19.24 5.82 -2.89
CA ARG A 140 -19.13 5.10 -4.18
C ARG A 140 -18.02 4.04 -4.15
N SER A 141 -16.85 4.36 -3.60
CA SER A 141 -15.75 3.40 -3.47
C SER A 141 -16.13 2.22 -2.58
N ARG A 142 -16.79 2.45 -1.43
CA ARG A 142 -17.28 1.38 -0.55
C ARG A 142 -18.32 0.49 -1.25
N VAL A 143 -19.22 1.05 -2.01
CA VAL A 143 -20.21 0.28 -2.80
C VAL A 143 -19.50 -0.56 -3.88
N ALA A 144 -18.49 -0.02 -4.57
CA ALA A 144 -17.72 -0.77 -5.57
C ALA A 144 -16.95 -1.95 -4.94
N LEU A 145 -16.36 -1.75 -3.76
CA LEU A 145 -15.74 -2.81 -2.96
C LEU A 145 -16.75 -3.90 -2.59
N GLY A 146 -17.90 -3.50 -2.04
CA GLY A 146 -18.97 -4.43 -1.67
C GLY A 146 -19.48 -5.26 -2.86
N ARG A 147 -19.64 -4.63 -4.02
CA ARG A 147 -19.99 -5.31 -5.28
C ARG A 147 -18.95 -6.37 -5.67
N ALA A 148 -17.66 -6.04 -5.55
CA ALA A 148 -16.59 -6.96 -5.86
C ALA A 148 -16.53 -8.14 -4.87
N LEU A 149 -16.71 -7.88 -3.57
CA LEU A 149 -16.71 -8.90 -2.51
C LEU A 149 -17.87 -9.88 -2.61
N LEU A 150 -19.07 -9.38 -2.95
CA LEU A 150 -20.26 -10.22 -3.07
C LEU A 150 -20.24 -11.15 -4.28
N MET A 151 -19.30 -10.99 -5.20
CA MET A 151 -19.04 -11.98 -6.25
C MET A 151 -18.33 -13.24 -5.74
N ASN A 152 -17.97 -13.31 -4.47
CA ASN A 152 -17.16 -14.37 -3.88
C ASN A 152 -15.85 -14.60 -4.67
N PRO A 153 -15.02 -13.56 -4.81
CA PRO A 153 -13.84 -13.63 -5.65
C PRO A 153 -12.74 -14.48 -5.01
N ARG A 154 -11.87 -15.06 -5.85
CA ARG A 154 -10.64 -15.73 -5.39
C ARG A 154 -9.47 -14.75 -5.17
N ALA A 155 -9.54 -13.59 -5.75
CA ALA A 155 -8.62 -12.47 -5.55
C ALA A 155 -9.33 -11.14 -5.81
N LEU A 156 -8.86 -10.07 -5.15
CA LEU A 156 -9.30 -8.70 -5.37
C LEU A 156 -8.17 -7.89 -6.03
N LEU A 157 -8.54 -7.14 -7.06
CA LEU A 157 -7.65 -6.19 -7.73
C LEU A 157 -8.23 -4.80 -7.51
N LEU A 158 -7.45 -3.93 -6.87
CA LEU A 158 -7.85 -2.57 -6.49
C LEU A 158 -6.96 -1.59 -7.27
N ASP A 159 -7.50 -1.02 -8.35
CA ASP A 159 -6.75 -0.11 -9.23
C ASP A 159 -6.94 1.34 -8.78
N GLU A 160 -5.98 1.85 -8.01
CA GLU A 160 -5.96 3.21 -7.44
C GLU A 160 -7.30 3.62 -6.80
N PRO A 161 -7.89 2.80 -5.89
CA PRO A 161 -9.28 2.98 -5.45
C PRO A 161 -9.53 4.26 -4.66
N LEU A 162 -8.47 4.95 -4.23
CA LEU A 162 -8.52 6.19 -3.46
C LEU A 162 -7.95 7.41 -4.18
N ALA A 163 -7.48 7.28 -5.43
CA ALA A 163 -6.76 8.37 -6.14
C ALA A 163 -7.63 9.63 -6.35
N ALA A 164 -8.94 9.47 -6.54
CA ALA A 164 -9.87 10.58 -6.78
C ALA A 164 -10.39 11.26 -5.49
N LEU A 165 -9.83 10.91 -4.32
CA LEU A 165 -10.31 11.37 -3.02
C LEU A 165 -9.31 12.33 -2.37
N ASP A 166 -9.83 13.36 -1.70
CA ASP A 166 -9.05 14.20 -0.80
C ASP A 166 -8.62 13.46 0.48
N ALA A 167 -7.71 14.05 1.24
CA ALA A 167 -7.13 13.44 2.44
C ALA A 167 -8.19 13.06 3.48
N ALA A 168 -9.20 13.90 3.70
CA ALA A 168 -10.26 13.65 4.68
C ALA A 168 -11.08 12.41 4.28
N ARG A 169 -11.48 12.33 3.00
CA ARG A 169 -12.22 11.17 2.49
C ARG A 169 -11.40 9.89 2.44
N LYS A 170 -10.09 9.99 2.18
CA LYS A 170 -9.19 8.83 2.31
C LYS A 170 -9.15 8.31 3.74
N ALA A 171 -9.07 9.21 4.73
CA ALA A 171 -9.10 8.84 6.14
C ALA A 171 -10.40 8.12 6.56
N GLU A 172 -11.54 8.47 5.95
CA GLU A 172 -12.82 7.78 6.18
C GLU A 172 -12.84 6.34 5.63
N ILE A 173 -12.16 6.07 4.50
CA ILE A 173 -12.27 4.77 3.81
C ILE A 173 -11.19 3.80 4.28
N LEU A 174 -9.99 4.27 4.57
CA LEU A 174 -8.86 3.42 4.94
C LEU A 174 -9.18 2.45 6.08
N PRO A 175 -9.92 2.82 7.15
CA PRO A 175 -10.33 1.86 8.19
C PRO A 175 -11.20 0.71 7.66
N TYR A 176 -12.04 0.95 6.66
CA TYR A 176 -12.83 -0.13 6.04
C TYR A 176 -11.95 -1.07 5.21
N LEU A 177 -10.92 -0.54 4.54
CA LEU A 177 -9.95 -1.36 3.81
C LEU A 177 -9.07 -2.19 4.77
N GLU A 178 -8.63 -1.60 5.87
CA GLU A 178 -7.89 -2.31 6.92
C GLU A 178 -8.73 -3.46 7.51
N ARG A 179 -9.98 -3.19 7.88
CA ARG A 179 -10.91 -4.23 8.34
C ARG A 179 -11.11 -5.32 7.28
N LEU A 180 -11.29 -4.94 6.02
CA LEU A 180 -11.41 -5.86 4.91
C LEU A 180 -10.21 -6.81 4.82
N VAL A 181 -8.99 -6.28 4.93
CA VAL A 181 -7.75 -7.07 4.90
C VAL A 181 -7.73 -8.08 6.06
N HIS A 182 -8.11 -7.65 7.26
CA HIS A 182 -8.09 -8.51 8.45
C HIS A 182 -9.22 -9.55 8.48
N GLU A 183 -10.40 -9.18 8.02
CA GLU A 183 -11.59 -10.05 8.11
C GLU A 183 -11.72 -11.02 6.93
N THR A 184 -10.99 -10.79 5.83
CA THR A 184 -11.08 -11.66 4.65
C THR A 184 -9.78 -12.40 4.39
N GLN A 185 -9.91 -13.65 3.95
CA GLN A 185 -8.77 -14.48 3.53
C GLN A 185 -8.55 -14.43 2.01
N ILE A 186 -8.81 -13.26 1.40
CA ILE A 186 -8.73 -13.06 -0.05
C ILE A 186 -7.41 -12.35 -0.37
N PRO A 187 -6.56 -12.90 -1.24
CA PRO A 187 -5.37 -12.18 -1.71
C PRO A 187 -5.78 -10.92 -2.48
N MET A 188 -5.12 -9.79 -2.17
CA MET A 188 -5.42 -8.49 -2.76
C MET A 188 -4.20 -7.93 -3.47
N LEU A 189 -4.38 -7.50 -4.72
CA LEU A 189 -3.39 -6.69 -5.44
C LEU A 189 -3.88 -5.24 -5.40
N TYR A 190 -3.16 -4.41 -4.67
CA TYR A 190 -3.48 -3.01 -4.43
C TYR A 190 -2.56 -2.11 -5.24
N VAL A 191 -3.09 -1.45 -6.25
CA VAL A 191 -2.33 -0.48 -7.04
C VAL A 191 -2.40 0.88 -6.37
N SER A 192 -1.25 1.45 -6.07
CA SER A 192 -1.13 2.81 -5.54
C SER A 192 0.20 3.44 -5.91
N HIS A 193 0.25 4.75 -5.90
CA HIS A 193 1.46 5.56 -5.93
C HIS A 193 1.67 6.30 -4.59
N SER A 194 0.83 6.04 -3.59
CA SER A 194 0.91 6.62 -2.24
C SER A 194 1.56 5.65 -1.26
N LEU A 195 2.73 6.05 -0.73
CA LEU A 195 3.41 5.25 0.28
C LEU A 195 2.61 5.17 1.59
N ASP A 196 1.76 6.17 1.90
CA ASP A 196 0.86 6.14 3.07
C ASP A 196 -0.14 4.99 2.99
N GLU A 197 -0.77 4.81 1.82
CA GLU A 197 -1.72 3.73 1.59
C GLU A 197 -1.03 2.37 1.67
N VAL A 198 0.15 2.26 1.06
CA VAL A 198 0.98 1.04 1.08
C VAL A 198 1.41 0.70 2.51
N ALA A 199 1.88 1.70 3.28
CA ALA A 199 2.31 1.52 4.67
C ALA A 199 1.19 0.95 5.56
N ARG A 200 -0.05 1.38 5.32
CA ARG A 200 -1.22 0.94 6.10
C ARG A 200 -1.71 -0.45 5.73
N LEU A 201 -1.75 -0.76 4.44
CA LEU A 201 -2.49 -1.90 3.91
C LEU A 201 -1.59 -3.07 3.48
N ALA A 202 -0.40 -2.80 2.95
CA ALA A 202 0.36 -3.82 2.26
C ALA A 202 1.38 -4.54 3.15
N ASP A 203 1.54 -5.84 2.92
CA ASP A 203 2.60 -6.66 3.53
C ASP A 203 3.78 -6.82 2.57
N ARG A 204 3.47 -6.90 1.28
CA ARG A 204 4.44 -7.04 0.19
C ARG A 204 4.31 -5.86 -0.77
N MET A 205 5.40 -5.52 -1.41
CA MET A 205 5.46 -4.49 -2.44
C MET A 205 6.14 -5.04 -3.68
N ILE A 206 5.56 -4.74 -4.83
CA ILE A 206 6.11 -5.00 -6.17
C ILE A 206 6.32 -3.63 -6.79
N VAL A 207 7.58 -3.26 -6.98
CA VAL A 207 7.94 -1.96 -7.57
C VAL A 207 8.08 -2.13 -9.07
N ILE A 208 7.30 -1.35 -9.81
CA ILE A 208 7.30 -1.38 -11.27
C ILE A 208 7.74 -0.02 -11.84
N ASP A 209 8.63 -0.05 -12.82
CA ASP A 209 9.00 1.12 -13.60
C ASP A 209 9.10 0.73 -15.09
N LYS A 210 8.60 1.61 -15.97
CA LYS A 210 8.66 1.45 -17.44
C LYS A 210 8.33 0.03 -17.94
N GLY A 211 7.27 -0.55 -17.36
CA GLY A 211 6.78 -1.88 -17.74
C GLY A 211 7.55 -3.07 -17.17
N ARG A 212 8.51 -2.85 -16.28
CA ARG A 212 9.31 -3.92 -15.67
C ARG A 212 9.22 -3.90 -14.16
N VAL A 213 9.19 -5.08 -13.56
CA VAL A 213 9.35 -5.22 -12.11
C VAL A 213 10.83 -5.02 -11.78
N ILE A 214 11.12 -4.00 -10.99
CA ILE A 214 12.49 -3.65 -10.59
C ILE A 214 12.84 -4.16 -9.18
N ALA A 215 11.82 -4.41 -8.35
CA ALA A 215 12.00 -5.01 -7.04
C ALA A 215 10.69 -5.65 -6.56
N GLU A 216 10.82 -6.71 -5.76
CA GLU A 216 9.73 -7.40 -5.08
C GLU A 216 10.18 -7.86 -3.71
N GLY A 217 9.34 -7.70 -2.67
CA GLY A 217 9.68 -8.12 -1.32
C GLY A 217 8.73 -7.58 -0.26
N SER A 218 9.18 -7.65 1.01
CA SER A 218 8.49 -7.01 2.13
C SER A 218 8.43 -5.50 1.94
N VAL A 219 7.31 -4.89 2.32
CA VAL A 219 7.16 -3.43 2.30
C VAL A 219 8.21 -2.74 3.18
N PHE A 220 8.58 -3.36 4.30
CA PHE A 220 9.59 -2.83 5.23
C PHE A 220 10.98 -2.81 4.60
N ASP A 221 11.40 -3.90 3.96
CA ASP A 221 12.70 -4.01 3.33
C ASP A 221 12.82 -3.07 2.12
N LEU A 222 11.81 -3.06 1.25
CA LEU A 222 11.87 -2.28 0.02
C LEU A 222 11.77 -0.77 0.27
N SER A 223 11.01 -0.33 1.28
CA SER A 223 10.94 1.09 1.64
C SER A 223 12.27 1.63 2.19
N ALA A 224 13.15 0.78 2.70
CA ALA A 224 14.47 1.15 3.22
C ALA A 224 15.61 0.97 2.21
N ARG A 225 15.34 0.45 1.00
CA ARG A 225 16.35 0.26 -0.05
C ARG A 225 16.74 1.59 -0.68
N LEU A 226 18.01 1.97 -0.53
CA LEU A 226 18.51 3.26 -0.97
C LEU A 226 18.43 3.43 -2.51
N ASP A 227 18.70 2.38 -3.27
CA ASP A 227 18.60 2.37 -4.74
C ASP A 227 17.16 2.58 -5.28
N LEU A 228 16.13 2.31 -4.45
CA LEU A 228 14.73 2.60 -4.78
C LEU A 228 14.28 3.97 -4.26
N VAL A 229 14.86 4.43 -3.15
CA VAL A 229 14.49 5.68 -2.47
C VAL A 229 15.22 6.88 -3.07
N ALA A 230 16.50 6.71 -3.41
CA ALA A 230 17.35 7.78 -3.87
C ALA A 230 16.82 8.43 -5.17
N GLY A 231 16.58 9.74 -5.08
CA GLY A 231 16.02 10.51 -6.18
C GLY A 231 14.56 10.19 -6.54
N SER A 232 13.95 9.19 -5.89
CA SER A 232 12.55 8.85 -6.14
C SER A 232 11.61 9.79 -5.39
N PRO A 233 10.66 10.44 -6.06
CA PRO A 233 9.60 11.19 -5.40
C PRO A 233 8.53 10.27 -4.81
N LEU A 234 8.50 8.99 -5.20
CA LEU A 234 7.47 8.03 -4.81
C LEU A 234 7.76 7.35 -3.49
N LEU A 235 9.04 7.17 -3.13
CA LEU A 235 9.47 6.56 -1.88
C LEU A 235 10.18 7.59 -0.99
N PRO A 236 9.45 8.56 -0.42
CA PRO A 236 10.07 9.64 0.35
C PRO A 236 10.50 9.23 1.75
N GLY A 237 10.29 7.96 2.18
CA GLY A 237 10.56 7.53 3.54
C GLY A 237 10.53 6.02 3.72
N VAL A 238 10.76 5.59 4.96
CA VAL A 238 10.80 4.19 5.37
C VAL A 238 9.57 3.80 6.17
N ILE A 239 9.16 2.55 6.04
CA ILE A 239 8.08 1.94 6.82
C ILE A 239 8.72 0.97 7.81
N LEU A 240 8.35 1.08 9.08
CA LEU A 240 8.90 0.30 10.17
C LEU A 240 7.81 -0.27 11.04
N GLN A 241 8.14 -1.30 11.80
CA GLN A 241 7.30 -1.81 12.87
C GLN A 241 7.84 -1.35 14.22
N ALA A 242 6.95 -0.87 15.09
CA ALA A 242 7.27 -0.49 16.45
C ALA A 242 6.21 -1.02 17.41
N LYS A 243 6.58 -1.29 18.65
CA LYS A 243 5.68 -1.80 19.69
C LYS A 243 5.26 -0.66 20.60
N ILE A 244 3.98 -0.60 20.97
CA ILE A 244 3.49 0.39 21.94
C ILE A 244 4.06 0.04 23.32
N ALA A 245 4.88 0.92 23.88
CA ALA A 245 5.51 0.75 25.18
C ALA A 245 4.68 1.41 26.29
N ALA A 246 4.21 2.63 26.07
CA ALA A 246 3.45 3.38 27.06
C ALA A 246 2.54 4.44 26.39
N HIS A 247 1.61 4.97 27.19
CA HIS A 247 0.80 6.13 26.83
C HIS A 247 1.00 7.25 27.85
N ASP A 248 1.25 8.45 27.37
CA ASP A 248 1.29 9.68 28.16
C ASP A 248 -0.03 10.43 27.95
N GLU A 249 -0.96 10.21 28.85
CA GLU A 249 -2.29 10.82 28.79
C GLU A 249 -2.23 12.34 29.07
N ALA A 250 -1.23 12.81 29.81
CA ALA A 250 -1.10 14.23 30.14
C ALA A 250 -0.73 15.09 28.93
N HIS A 251 0.04 14.51 27.99
CA HIS A 251 0.49 15.20 26.79
C HIS A 251 -0.16 14.66 25.50
N ALA A 252 -1.12 13.72 25.61
CA ALA A 252 -1.74 13.04 24.49
C ALA A 252 -0.71 12.39 23.53
N LEU A 253 0.26 11.68 24.09
CA LEU A 253 1.35 11.02 23.37
C LEU A 253 1.34 9.51 23.59
N THR A 254 1.98 8.79 22.68
CA THR A 254 2.29 7.37 22.81
C THR A 254 3.78 7.16 22.61
N GLU A 255 4.38 6.39 23.50
CA GLU A 255 5.76 5.95 23.41
C GLU A 255 5.81 4.60 22.71
N LEU A 256 6.62 4.51 21.68
CA LEU A 256 6.87 3.32 20.88
C LEU A 256 8.29 2.81 21.11
N GLU A 257 8.45 1.50 21.19
CA GLU A 257 9.75 0.83 21.13
C GLU A 257 10.09 0.48 19.68
N LEU A 258 11.16 1.08 19.14
CA LEU A 258 11.70 0.82 17.82
C LEU A 258 13.14 0.34 17.94
N ALA A 259 13.41 -0.93 17.68
CA ALA A 259 14.76 -1.51 17.78
C ALA A 259 15.46 -1.19 19.12
N GLY A 260 14.71 -1.17 20.24
CA GLY A 260 15.20 -0.88 21.57
C GLY A 260 15.48 0.61 21.87
N GLU A 261 15.03 1.51 21.01
CA GLU A 261 15.01 2.95 21.25
C GLU A 261 13.56 3.45 21.39
N SER A 262 13.37 4.51 22.19
CA SER A 262 12.05 5.13 22.35
C SER A 262 11.76 6.13 21.24
N VAL A 263 10.56 6.03 20.67
CA VAL A 263 10.02 6.96 19.66
C VAL A 263 8.66 7.46 20.14
N VAL A 264 8.53 8.77 20.26
CA VAL A 264 7.29 9.42 20.73
C VAL A 264 6.46 9.90 19.54
N VAL A 265 5.18 9.56 19.55
CA VAL A 265 4.21 9.92 18.51
C VAL A 265 2.92 10.47 19.15
N PRO A 266 2.04 11.15 18.41
CA PRO A 266 0.70 11.48 18.89
C PRO A 266 -0.04 10.26 19.42
N ARG A 267 -0.99 10.48 20.34
CA ARG A 267 -1.77 9.40 20.98
C ARG A 267 -2.38 8.45 19.96
N ILE A 268 -2.17 7.15 20.17
CA ILE A 268 -2.72 6.07 19.37
C ILE A 268 -3.77 5.32 20.19
N ALA A 269 -4.94 5.06 19.62
CA ALA A 269 -6.03 4.32 20.26
C ALA A 269 -5.85 2.80 20.14
N LYS A 270 -4.69 2.28 20.61
CA LYS A 270 -4.36 0.85 20.65
C LYS A 270 -3.75 0.49 21.99
N ALA A 271 -3.77 -0.79 22.37
CA ALA A 271 -3.28 -1.26 23.65
C ALA A 271 -1.75 -1.29 23.72
N ILE A 272 -1.20 -1.12 24.94
CA ILE A 272 0.22 -1.35 25.22
C ILE A 272 0.57 -2.79 24.85
N GLY A 273 1.71 -2.96 24.19
CA GLY A 273 2.20 -4.24 23.69
C GLY A 273 1.78 -4.56 22.27
N GLU A 274 0.81 -3.85 21.68
CA GLU A 274 0.46 -4.00 20.27
C GLU A 274 1.56 -3.45 19.35
N THR A 275 1.73 -4.12 18.20
CA THR A 275 2.62 -3.66 17.14
C THR A 275 1.88 -2.71 16.20
N VAL A 276 2.52 -1.60 15.89
CA VAL A 276 2.03 -0.60 14.95
C VAL A 276 3.02 -0.40 13.82
N ARG A 277 2.53 -0.02 12.66
CA ARG A 277 3.36 0.42 11.55
C ARG A 277 3.56 1.92 11.65
N ILE A 278 4.80 2.36 11.52
CA ILE A 278 5.14 3.78 11.48
C ILE A 278 5.84 4.08 10.16
N ARG A 279 5.69 5.30 9.71
CA ARG A 279 6.41 5.83 8.56
C ARG A 279 7.23 7.04 8.98
N ILE A 280 8.48 7.08 8.54
CA ILE A 280 9.40 8.20 8.75
C ILE A 280 9.84 8.68 7.37
N ASP A 281 9.48 9.92 7.02
CA ASP A 281 9.86 10.51 5.75
C ASP A 281 11.31 10.97 5.78
N ALA A 282 12.06 10.65 4.74
CA ALA A 282 13.48 10.98 4.66
C ALA A 282 13.79 12.49 4.76
N PRO A 283 12.94 13.41 4.23
CA PRO A 283 13.11 14.84 4.44
C PRO A 283 12.88 15.31 5.89
N ASP A 284 12.15 14.54 6.71
CA ASP A 284 11.85 14.87 8.10
C ASP A 284 12.95 14.40 9.08
N VAL A 285 13.99 13.73 8.55
CA VAL A 285 15.13 13.27 9.34
C VAL A 285 16.29 14.24 9.16
N MET A 286 16.59 15.01 10.21
CA MET A 286 17.80 15.82 10.29
C MET A 286 18.96 15.02 10.89
N LEU A 287 20.19 15.34 10.51
CA LEU A 287 21.39 14.69 11.03
C LEU A 287 22.22 15.66 11.84
N ALA A 288 22.69 15.22 13.01
CA ALA A 288 23.58 15.97 13.89
C ALA A 288 24.78 15.10 14.32
N LEU A 289 25.99 15.68 14.39
CA LEU A 289 27.22 14.98 14.80
C LEU A 289 27.25 14.72 16.33
N SER A 290 26.58 15.55 17.09
CA SER A 290 26.41 15.40 18.54
C SER A 290 24.93 15.43 18.89
N ARG A 291 24.55 14.87 20.05
CA ARG A 291 23.18 14.92 20.52
C ARG A 291 22.76 16.39 20.73
N PRO A 292 21.78 16.90 19.98
CA PRO A 292 21.37 18.28 20.14
C PRO A 292 20.57 18.47 21.42
N GLU A 293 20.77 19.64 22.06
CA GLU A 293 20.03 20.07 23.24
C GLU A 293 19.14 21.28 22.90
N GLY A 294 18.09 21.50 23.68
CA GLY A 294 17.20 22.66 23.52
C GLY A 294 16.41 22.68 22.20
N VAL A 295 16.12 21.53 21.62
CA VAL A 295 15.32 21.37 20.39
C VAL A 295 13.92 20.85 20.72
N SER A 296 12.93 21.22 19.92
CA SER A 296 11.54 20.79 20.10
C SER A 296 11.23 19.38 19.54
N ALA A 297 12.22 18.71 18.95
CA ALA A 297 12.06 17.35 18.45
C ALA A 297 12.19 16.36 19.62
N ASN A 298 11.16 15.51 19.78
CA ASN A 298 11.16 14.48 20.83
C ASN A 298 12.01 13.25 20.45
N ASN A 299 12.18 12.99 19.15
CA ASN A 299 12.82 11.77 18.66
C ASN A 299 14.25 12.06 18.20
N ILE A 300 15.23 11.69 19.03
CA ILE A 300 16.67 11.86 18.78
C ILE A 300 17.35 10.52 18.97
N LEU A 301 17.61 9.82 17.85
CA LEU A 301 18.07 8.43 17.83
C LEU A 301 19.55 8.35 17.46
N PRO A 302 20.36 7.59 18.22
CA PRO A 302 21.77 7.33 17.85
C PRO A 302 21.80 6.35 16.67
N VAL A 303 22.40 6.75 15.55
CA VAL A 303 22.42 5.96 14.31
C VAL A 303 23.81 5.94 13.67
N LEU A 304 24.05 4.94 12.83
CA LEU A 304 25.27 4.81 12.05
C LEU A 304 24.98 5.01 10.56
N VAL A 305 25.74 5.86 9.89
CA VAL A 305 25.67 5.99 8.42
C VAL A 305 26.18 4.71 7.77
N THR A 306 25.35 4.07 6.93
CA THR A 306 25.72 2.82 6.24
C THR A 306 25.99 3.01 4.75
N ALA A 307 25.24 3.88 4.09
CA ALA A 307 25.41 4.18 2.67
C ALA A 307 24.96 5.63 2.37
N ILE A 308 25.47 6.18 1.29
CA ILE A 308 25.12 7.53 0.83
C ILE A 308 24.97 7.48 -0.68
N GLU A 309 23.85 8.02 -1.18
CA GLU A 309 23.61 8.19 -2.61
C GLU A 309 23.29 9.64 -2.91
N GLN A 310 23.97 10.21 -3.91
CA GLN A 310 23.77 11.61 -4.29
C GLN A 310 22.95 11.70 -5.56
N THR A 311 21.85 12.45 -5.50
CA THR A 311 20.95 12.67 -6.63
C THR A 311 20.69 14.16 -6.80
N GLY A 312 21.31 14.74 -7.80
CA GLY A 312 21.20 16.20 -8.06
C GLY A 312 21.68 17.05 -6.85
N PRO A 313 20.83 17.96 -6.33
CA PRO A 313 21.21 18.83 -5.21
C PRO A 313 21.12 18.14 -3.83
N ASN A 314 20.57 16.91 -3.78
CA ASN A 314 20.31 16.17 -2.56
C ASN A 314 21.26 14.99 -2.39
N ALA A 315 21.34 14.50 -1.16
CA ALA A 315 21.96 13.25 -0.79
C ALA A 315 21.00 12.46 0.10
N ASP A 316 20.73 11.22 -0.25
CA ASP A 316 20.00 10.27 0.56
C ASP A 316 21.01 9.44 1.37
N VAL A 317 20.88 9.51 2.69
CA VAL A 317 21.79 8.88 3.65
C VAL A 317 21.05 7.75 4.34
N GLN A 318 21.51 6.52 4.14
CA GLN A 318 21.00 5.36 4.84
C GLN A 318 21.65 5.26 6.21
N LEU A 319 20.82 4.99 7.21
CA LEU A 319 21.19 4.97 8.62
C LEU A 319 20.78 3.65 9.24
N ALA A 320 21.65 3.03 10.00
CA ALA A 320 21.34 1.87 10.82
C ALA A 320 20.99 2.31 12.25
N LEU A 321 19.85 1.86 12.73
CA LEU A 321 19.41 1.90 14.12
C LEU A 321 19.31 0.45 14.59
N LYS A 322 20.44 -0.12 15.05
CA LYS A 322 20.55 -1.56 15.32
C LYS A 322 20.13 -2.38 14.07
N GLU A 323 19.02 -3.14 14.16
CA GLU A 323 18.46 -3.93 13.06
C GLU A 323 17.53 -3.13 12.14
N ALA A 324 17.04 -1.96 12.57
CA ALA A 324 16.19 -1.10 11.77
C ALA A 324 17.03 -0.21 10.84
N ARG A 325 16.46 0.17 9.71
CA ARG A 325 17.07 1.09 8.75
C ARG A 325 16.20 2.32 8.59
N LEU A 326 16.85 3.48 8.59
CA LEU A 326 16.24 4.77 8.30
C LEU A 326 16.90 5.38 7.06
N VAL A 327 16.27 6.36 6.46
CA VAL A 327 16.86 7.19 5.40
C VAL A 327 16.64 8.64 5.76
N ALA A 328 17.69 9.45 5.61
CA ALA A 328 17.62 10.90 5.71
C ALA A 328 17.91 11.53 4.35
N ARG A 329 17.09 12.47 3.91
CA ARG A 329 17.34 13.28 2.71
C ARG A 329 17.86 14.65 3.12
N ILE A 330 19.13 14.90 2.82
CA ILE A 330 19.80 16.16 3.13
C ILE A 330 20.34 16.83 1.85
N THR A 331 20.72 18.09 1.93
CA THR A 331 21.40 18.73 0.79
C THR A 331 22.84 18.26 0.67
N ARG A 332 23.41 18.29 -0.54
CA ARG A 332 24.84 18.02 -0.77
C ARG A 332 25.72 18.93 0.08
N ARG A 333 25.37 20.20 0.23
CA ARG A 333 26.08 21.14 1.10
C ARG A 333 26.10 20.67 2.55
N SER A 334 25.00 20.10 3.05
CA SER A 334 24.95 19.55 4.41
C SER A 334 25.80 18.30 4.53
N LEU A 335 25.81 17.42 3.53
CA LEU A 335 26.65 16.23 3.47
C LEU A 335 28.12 16.59 3.60
N GLU A 336 28.59 17.58 2.80
CA GLU A 336 29.96 18.07 2.79
C GLU A 336 30.33 18.74 4.12
N ARG A 337 29.46 19.63 4.62
CA ARG A 337 29.67 20.34 5.90
C ARG A 337 29.80 19.39 7.09
N LEU A 338 28.99 18.33 7.13
CA LEU A 338 29.03 17.33 8.19
C LEU A 338 30.08 16.23 7.93
N ALA A 339 30.78 16.28 6.78
CA ALA A 339 31.80 15.31 6.35
C ALA A 339 31.35 13.83 6.53
N LEU A 340 30.06 13.54 6.22
CA LEU A 340 29.46 12.22 6.45
C LEU A 340 30.07 11.18 5.50
N LYS A 341 30.36 10.02 6.07
CA LYS A 341 30.87 8.83 5.37
C LYS A 341 30.21 7.59 5.95
N PRO A 342 30.12 6.47 5.21
CA PRO A 342 29.81 5.19 5.81
C PRO A 342 30.68 4.91 7.04
N GLY A 343 30.07 4.49 8.13
CA GLY A 343 30.71 4.31 9.44
C GLY A 343 30.69 5.55 10.36
N THR A 344 30.18 6.71 9.91
CA THR A 344 30.04 7.88 10.78
C THR A 344 28.85 7.68 11.75
N ALA A 345 29.12 7.77 13.07
CA ALA A 345 28.07 7.81 14.08
C ALA A 345 27.46 9.22 14.14
N VAL A 346 26.13 9.30 14.10
CA VAL A 346 25.37 10.55 14.12
C VAL A 346 24.09 10.39 14.92
N PHE A 347 23.40 11.48 15.17
CA PHE A 347 22.04 11.49 15.72
C PHE A 347 21.04 11.83 14.61
N ALA A 348 20.05 10.96 14.44
CA ALA A 348 18.88 11.24 13.62
C ALA A 348 17.85 11.99 14.48
N VAL A 349 17.57 13.22 14.12
CA VAL A 349 16.56 14.08 14.77
C VAL A 349 15.31 14.06 13.91
N ILE A 350 14.26 13.43 14.42
CA ILE A 350 13.04 13.19 13.65
C ILE A 350 11.93 14.07 14.22
N LYS A 351 11.44 15.00 13.42
CA LYS A 351 10.41 15.95 13.82
C LYS A 351 9.02 15.31 13.79
N SER A 352 8.71 14.54 12.75
CA SER A 352 7.42 13.89 12.60
C SER A 352 7.58 12.41 12.28
N VAL A 353 6.75 11.60 12.95
CA VAL A 353 6.58 10.18 12.68
C VAL A 353 5.10 9.98 12.41
N THR A 354 4.80 9.45 11.22
CA THR A 354 3.42 9.12 10.86
C THR A 354 3.16 7.69 11.30
N VAL A 355 2.18 7.51 12.16
CA VAL A 355 1.66 6.19 12.50
C VAL A 355 0.68 5.78 11.41
N GLY A 356 0.66 4.52 11.03
CA GLY A 356 -0.25 3.99 10.01
C GLY A 356 -1.69 4.37 10.31
N GLY A 357 -2.15 5.42 9.63
CA GLY A 357 -3.42 6.09 9.86
C GLY A 357 -3.29 7.34 10.73
N ARG A 358 -3.06 8.50 10.11
CA ARG A 358 -3.37 9.77 10.78
C ARG A 358 -4.86 9.79 11.11
N GLU A 359 -5.21 9.68 12.38
CA GLU A 359 -6.36 10.38 12.88
C GLU A 359 -6.00 11.86 12.82
N HIS A 360 -6.52 12.58 11.86
CA HIS A 360 -6.54 14.03 11.92
C HIS A 360 -7.50 14.40 13.04
N LEU A 361 -6.97 14.96 14.12
CA LEU A 361 -7.71 15.80 15.04
C LEU A 361 -8.36 16.97 14.29
#